data_5e5d07bff3e1baa8ccb2a308afd23839
#
_entry.id   5e5d07bff3e1baa8ccb2a308afd23839
#
_cell.length_a   1.000
_cell.length_b   1.000
_cell.length_c   1.000
_cell.angle_alpha   90.00
_cell.angle_beta   90.00
_cell.angle_gamma   90.00
#
_symmetry.space_group_name_H-M   'P 1'
#
loop_
_entity.id
_entity.type
_entity.pdbx_description
1 polymer ?
#
loop_
_entity_poly.entity_id
_entity_poly.type
_entity_poly.pdbx_seq_one_letter_code
_entity_poly.pdbx_strand_id
1 'polypeptide(L)'
;ETLSLETVKSFERLAPFGMDNQKPVFYIKDFHVESARTMGAGNTHLKLKISKGEASFEVVAFGQGRWATEFAQTKNLELAVTLSVNQWNGQTALQLMMVDARVEGVQLFNIRGKNASLPEGVPVLDFAGEVPDLANSEAVVVKTIPEDITLLKTVFQEQNFSAVYFKNDIDKAYYLTGYGTREQFAKLYRTIYQFPEFDIRYKLKDLAAYLNIQQILLVKMIQVFEELGFVTIKDGVMTVNKEAPKREISESQIYQNLKQTVKNQEMMALGTVQEIYDFLMEEN
;
A
#
# COMPACT_ATOMS: atom_id res chain seq x y z
N GLU A 1 -8.26 -17.70 -32.74
CA GLU A 1 -7.72 -17.04 -33.95
C GLU A 1 -6.37 -16.45 -33.64
N THR A 2 -5.38 -16.73 -34.52
CA THR A 2 -3.99 -16.35 -34.28
C THR A 2 -3.77 -14.94 -34.83
N LEU A 3 -3.32 -14.00 -33.97
CA LEU A 3 -2.85 -12.70 -34.44
C LEU A 3 -1.59 -12.90 -35.29
N SER A 4 -1.66 -12.56 -36.57
CA SER A 4 -0.58 -12.77 -37.52
C SER A 4 -0.42 -11.58 -38.49
N LEU A 5 0.72 -11.49 -39.16
CA LEU A 5 0.93 -10.48 -40.21
C LEU A 5 -0.07 -10.65 -41.39
N GLU A 6 -0.52 -11.89 -41.66
CA GLU A 6 -1.52 -12.14 -42.68
C GLU A 6 -2.89 -11.55 -42.28
N THR A 7 -3.23 -11.65 -41.00
CA THR A 7 -4.44 -11.02 -40.44
C THR A 7 -4.40 -9.52 -40.70
N VAL A 8 -3.28 -8.85 -40.42
CA VAL A 8 -3.17 -7.38 -40.65
C VAL A 8 -3.30 -7.05 -42.13
N LYS A 9 -2.63 -7.79 -43.02
CA LYS A 9 -2.75 -7.56 -44.47
C LYS A 9 -4.17 -7.75 -45.01
N SER A 10 -4.95 -8.65 -44.40
CA SER A 10 -6.36 -8.83 -44.78
C SER A 10 -7.20 -7.61 -44.45
N PHE A 11 -6.90 -6.91 -43.33
CA PHE A 11 -7.61 -5.69 -42.93
C PHE A 11 -7.14 -4.45 -43.70
N GLU A 12 -5.92 -4.42 -44.24
CA GLU A 12 -5.46 -3.34 -45.10
C GLU A 12 -6.34 -3.17 -46.35
N ARG A 13 -7.06 -4.19 -46.75
CA ARG A 13 -8.05 -4.14 -47.86
C ARG A 13 -9.25 -3.28 -47.53
N LEU A 14 -9.47 -2.93 -46.24
CA LEU A 14 -10.53 -2.04 -45.79
C LEU A 14 -10.07 -0.56 -45.79
N ALA A 15 -8.81 -0.30 -46.09
CA ALA A 15 -8.28 1.07 -46.17
C ALA A 15 -8.86 1.85 -47.38
N PRO A 16 -8.91 3.20 -47.34
CA PRO A 16 -8.28 4.06 -46.34
C PRO A 16 -9.13 4.20 -45.07
N PHE A 17 -8.45 4.24 -43.92
CA PHE A 17 -9.05 4.49 -42.63
C PHE A 17 -9.12 5.97 -42.34
N GLY A 18 -10.22 6.44 -41.74
CA GLY A 18 -10.48 7.84 -41.40
C GLY A 18 -11.73 8.00 -40.52
N MET A 19 -12.35 9.21 -40.51
CA MET A 19 -13.48 9.52 -39.63
C MET A 19 -14.66 8.58 -39.80
N ASP A 20 -15.02 8.25 -41.05
CA ASP A 20 -16.18 7.40 -41.37
C ASP A 20 -15.82 5.90 -41.57
N ASN A 21 -14.55 5.58 -41.49
CA ASN A 21 -14.02 4.19 -41.60
C ASN A 21 -12.89 4.01 -40.61
N GLN A 22 -13.23 3.75 -39.35
CA GLN A 22 -12.25 3.59 -38.28
C GLN A 22 -11.47 2.28 -38.43
N LYS A 23 -10.19 2.29 -37.99
CA LYS A 23 -9.42 1.04 -37.90
C LYS A 23 -10.13 0.06 -36.98
N PRO A 24 -10.21 -1.23 -37.37
CA PRO A 24 -10.74 -2.27 -36.49
C PRO A 24 -10.01 -2.31 -35.15
N VAL A 25 -10.80 -2.31 -34.07
CA VAL A 25 -10.30 -2.51 -32.71
C VAL A 25 -10.52 -3.97 -32.33
N PHE A 26 -9.47 -4.60 -31.85
CA PHE A 26 -9.50 -6.00 -31.45
C PHE A 26 -9.43 -6.09 -29.93
N TYR A 27 -10.30 -6.89 -29.35
CA TYR A 27 -10.26 -7.24 -27.95
C TYR A 27 -9.39 -8.49 -27.77
N ILE A 28 -8.37 -8.40 -26.95
CA ILE A 28 -7.48 -9.50 -26.60
C ILE A 28 -7.49 -9.70 -25.09
N LYS A 29 -7.53 -10.95 -24.64
CA LYS A 29 -7.61 -11.32 -23.22
C LYS A 29 -6.74 -12.51 -22.87
N ASP A 30 -6.54 -12.70 -21.59
CA ASP A 30 -5.73 -13.77 -20.99
C ASP A 30 -4.26 -13.71 -21.43
N PHE A 31 -3.74 -12.50 -21.63
CA PHE A 31 -2.32 -12.29 -21.87
C PHE A 31 -1.59 -11.96 -20.59
N HIS A 32 -0.45 -12.62 -20.39
CA HIS A 32 0.46 -12.34 -19.30
C HIS A 32 1.38 -11.17 -19.66
N VAL A 33 1.59 -10.24 -18.72
CA VAL A 33 2.54 -9.14 -18.88
C VAL A 33 3.94 -9.63 -18.51
N GLU A 34 4.83 -9.78 -19.50
CA GLU A 34 6.24 -10.14 -19.27
C GLU A 34 7.05 -8.93 -18.80
N SER A 35 6.78 -7.77 -19.38
CA SER A 35 7.42 -6.52 -18.98
C SER A 35 6.59 -5.30 -19.37
N ALA A 36 6.68 -4.26 -18.55
CA ALA A 36 6.16 -2.93 -18.85
C ALA A 36 7.28 -1.90 -18.63
N ARG A 37 7.46 -1.00 -19.58
CA ARG A 37 8.49 0.04 -19.51
C ARG A 37 8.06 1.32 -20.19
N THR A 38 8.57 2.42 -19.73
CA THR A 38 8.39 3.70 -20.41
C THR A 38 9.31 3.82 -21.62
N MET A 39 8.89 4.62 -22.60
CA MET A 39 9.68 4.95 -23.78
C MET A 39 9.43 6.40 -24.26
N GLY A 40 10.31 6.87 -25.15
CA GLY A 40 10.26 8.22 -25.71
C GLY A 40 10.88 9.29 -24.81
N ALA A 41 10.99 10.50 -25.34
CA ALA A 41 11.50 11.64 -24.58
C ALA A 41 10.58 11.93 -23.39
N GLY A 42 11.14 12.02 -22.18
CA GLY A 42 10.37 12.27 -20.95
C GLY A 42 9.54 11.09 -20.45
N ASN A 43 9.79 9.86 -20.94
CA ASN A 43 9.10 8.65 -20.48
C ASN A 43 7.57 8.72 -20.59
N THR A 44 7.05 9.41 -21.58
CA THR A 44 5.62 9.70 -21.75
C THR A 44 4.82 8.54 -22.33
N HIS A 45 5.47 7.60 -23.00
CA HIS A 45 4.82 6.47 -23.65
C HIS A 45 5.11 5.17 -22.93
N LEU A 46 4.20 4.19 -23.09
CA LEU A 46 4.32 2.86 -22.51
C LEU A 46 4.62 1.84 -23.60
N LYS A 47 5.51 0.91 -23.31
CA LYS A 47 5.76 -0.30 -24.10
C LYS A 47 5.59 -1.51 -23.21
N LEU A 48 4.70 -2.42 -23.62
CA LEU A 48 4.48 -3.70 -22.95
C LEU A 48 5.02 -4.82 -23.82
N LYS A 49 5.51 -5.86 -23.17
CA LYS A 49 5.68 -7.18 -23.76
C LYS A 49 4.70 -8.12 -23.11
N ILE A 50 3.83 -8.72 -23.90
CA ILE A 50 2.76 -9.63 -23.43
C ILE A 50 2.91 -10.98 -24.12
N SER A 51 2.51 -12.05 -23.42
CA SER A 51 2.55 -13.41 -23.97
C SER A 51 1.31 -14.22 -23.62
N LYS A 52 0.98 -15.20 -24.48
CA LYS A 52 -0.04 -16.21 -24.24
C LYS A 52 0.41 -17.51 -24.92
N GLY A 53 0.75 -18.52 -24.12
CA GLY A 53 1.39 -19.72 -24.62
C GLY A 53 2.74 -19.40 -25.29
N GLU A 54 2.94 -19.83 -26.52
CA GLU A 54 4.16 -19.53 -27.30
C GLU A 54 4.11 -18.15 -28.01
N ALA A 55 2.96 -17.51 -28.05
CA ALA A 55 2.80 -16.21 -28.71
C ALA A 55 3.25 -15.08 -27.81
N SER A 56 4.09 -14.18 -28.34
CA SER A 56 4.55 -12.98 -27.66
C SER A 56 4.39 -11.75 -28.57
N PHE A 57 3.90 -10.64 -28.02
CA PHE A 57 3.63 -9.41 -28.76
C PHE A 57 4.16 -8.19 -28.05
N GLU A 58 4.59 -7.19 -28.84
CA GLU A 58 4.84 -5.86 -28.34
C GLU A 58 3.60 -4.99 -28.46
N VAL A 59 3.25 -4.32 -27.37
CA VAL A 59 2.15 -3.34 -27.31
C VAL A 59 2.72 -1.97 -27.02
N VAL A 60 2.31 -0.98 -27.82
CA VAL A 60 2.69 0.42 -27.64
C VAL A 60 1.45 1.22 -27.24
N ALA A 61 1.60 2.07 -26.24
CA ALA A 61 0.56 2.99 -25.78
C ALA A 61 1.13 4.40 -25.65
N PHE A 62 0.76 5.27 -26.59
CA PHE A 62 1.21 6.65 -26.60
C PHE A 62 0.55 7.46 -25.49
N GLY A 63 1.34 8.29 -24.78
CA GLY A 63 0.87 9.12 -23.67
C GLY A 63 0.56 8.37 -22.38
N GLN A 64 0.78 7.04 -22.32
CA GLN A 64 0.39 6.19 -21.20
C GLN A 64 1.59 5.73 -20.33
N GLY A 65 2.72 6.42 -20.42
CA GLY A 65 3.93 6.06 -19.66
C GLY A 65 3.74 5.98 -18.14
N ARG A 66 2.78 6.76 -17.61
CA ARG A 66 2.41 6.74 -16.18
C ARG A 66 1.95 5.39 -15.65
N TRP A 67 1.44 4.51 -16.51
CA TRP A 67 0.93 3.19 -16.13
C TRP A 67 1.97 2.07 -16.16
N ALA A 68 3.25 2.40 -16.43
CA ALA A 68 4.28 1.38 -16.57
C ALA A 68 4.50 0.57 -15.30
N THR A 69 4.44 1.20 -14.14
CA THR A 69 4.61 0.53 -12.83
C THR A 69 3.45 -0.40 -12.52
N GLU A 70 2.22 0.07 -12.73
CA GLU A 70 1.00 -0.68 -12.47
C GLU A 70 0.90 -1.90 -13.39
N PHE A 71 1.17 -1.73 -14.67
CA PHE A 71 1.12 -2.85 -15.61
C PHE A 71 2.27 -3.84 -15.43
N ALA A 72 3.43 -3.41 -14.90
CA ALA A 72 4.51 -4.32 -14.55
C ALA A 72 4.15 -5.30 -13.42
N GLN A 73 3.20 -4.93 -12.56
CA GLN A 73 2.72 -5.73 -11.44
C GLN A 73 1.47 -6.56 -11.80
N THR A 74 0.88 -6.31 -12.96
CA THR A 74 -0.35 -6.97 -13.42
C THR A 74 -0.02 -8.33 -14.04
N LYS A 75 -0.66 -9.40 -13.58
CA LYS A 75 -0.46 -10.75 -14.10
C LYS A 75 -1.24 -10.97 -15.41
N ASN A 76 -2.51 -10.58 -15.43
CA ASN A 76 -3.39 -10.75 -16.57
C ASN A 76 -3.92 -9.41 -17.05
N LEU A 77 -3.90 -9.20 -18.35
CA LEU A 77 -4.29 -7.94 -18.96
C LEU A 77 -5.26 -8.21 -20.11
N GLU A 78 -6.35 -7.46 -20.12
CA GLU A 78 -7.27 -7.38 -21.25
C GLU A 78 -7.02 -6.06 -21.97
N LEU A 79 -6.92 -6.10 -23.29
CA LEU A 79 -6.59 -4.95 -24.12
C LEU A 79 -7.57 -4.78 -25.27
N ALA A 80 -7.94 -3.53 -25.52
CA ALA A 80 -8.44 -3.10 -26.81
C ALA A 80 -7.28 -2.55 -27.62
N VAL A 81 -7.00 -3.14 -28.77
CA VAL A 81 -5.84 -2.79 -29.60
C VAL A 81 -6.21 -2.59 -31.06
N THR A 82 -5.49 -1.73 -31.74
CA THR A 82 -5.44 -1.75 -33.22
C THR A 82 -4.14 -2.41 -33.66
N LEU A 83 -4.19 -3.07 -34.83
CA LEU A 83 -3.03 -3.76 -35.38
C LEU A 83 -2.26 -2.84 -36.33
N SER A 84 -0.96 -2.88 -36.27
CA SER A 84 -0.06 -2.18 -37.19
C SER A 84 1.14 -3.04 -37.55
N VAL A 85 1.76 -2.71 -38.68
CA VAL A 85 3.00 -3.35 -39.11
C VAL A 85 4.14 -2.40 -38.82
N ASN A 86 5.09 -2.86 -38.01
CA ASN A 86 6.33 -2.14 -37.77
C ASN A 86 7.45 -2.70 -38.65
N GLN A 87 8.10 -1.84 -39.41
CA GLN A 87 9.27 -2.18 -40.23
C GLN A 87 10.50 -1.48 -39.65
N TRP A 88 11.45 -2.27 -39.18
CA TRP A 88 12.70 -1.78 -38.63
C TRP A 88 13.86 -2.67 -39.06
N ASN A 89 14.93 -2.07 -39.59
CA ASN A 89 16.12 -2.77 -40.08
C ASN A 89 15.81 -3.96 -41.04
N GLY A 90 14.83 -3.80 -41.92
CA GLY A 90 14.42 -4.84 -42.87
C GLY A 90 13.58 -5.98 -42.27
N GLN A 91 13.34 -5.95 -40.97
CA GLN A 91 12.42 -6.89 -40.33
C GLN A 91 11.01 -6.28 -40.21
N THR A 92 10.03 -7.11 -40.51
CA THR A 92 8.62 -6.74 -40.42
C THR A 92 7.98 -7.50 -39.24
N ALA A 93 7.45 -6.76 -38.28
CA ALA A 93 6.82 -7.34 -37.11
C ALA A 93 5.40 -6.77 -36.90
N LEU A 94 4.53 -7.60 -36.37
CA LEU A 94 3.22 -7.16 -35.89
C LEU A 94 3.42 -6.35 -34.61
N GLN A 95 2.83 -5.16 -34.59
CA GLN A 95 2.79 -4.28 -33.41
C GLN A 95 1.35 -4.01 -33.03
N LEU A 96 1.06 -4.16 -31.75
CA LEU A 96 -0.24 -3.83 -31.17
C LEU A 96 -0.21 -2.39 -30.64
N MET A 97 -1.19 -1.61 -31.04
CA MET A 97 -1.34 -0.22 -30.57
C MET A 97 -2.50 -0.21 -29.56
N MET A 98 -2.22 0.04 -28.29
CA MET A 98 -3.22 0.06 -27.24
C MET A 98 -4.18 1.23 -27.42
N VAL A 99 -5.45 0.92 -27.45
CA VAL A 99 -6.56 1.88 -27.43
C VAL A 99 -7.05 2.04 -25.99
N ASP A 100 -7.23 0.91 -25.30
CA ASP A 100 -7.67 0.84 -23.92
C ASP A 100 -7.17 -0.44 -23.25
N ALA A 101 -7.21 -0.48 -21.92
CA ALA A 101 -6.78 -1.63 -21.13
C ALA A 101 -7.69 -1.83 -19.92
N ARG A 102 -7.96 -3.10 -19.60
CA ARG A 102 -8.63 -3.50 -18.37
C ARG A 102 -7.78 -4.53 -17.64
N VAL A 103 -7.57 -4.30 -16.35
CA VAL A 103 -6.92 -5.25 -15.44
C VAL A 103 -7.99 -6.13 -14.82
N GLU A 104 -7.78 -7.44 -14.83
CA GLU A 104 -8.63 -8.39 -14.11
C GLU A 104 -8.37 -8.30 -12.61
N GLY A 105 -9.43 -8.31 -11.80
CA GLY A 105 -9.35 -8.21 -10.36
C GLY A 105 -9.36 -6.78 -9.84
N VAL A 106 -8.95 -6.62 -8.58
CA VAL A 106 -8.92 -5.32 -7.90
C VAL A 106 -7.72 -4.51 -8.38
N GLN A 107 -7.96 -3.27 -8.78
CA GLN A 107 -6.92 -2.33 -9.15
C GLN A 107 -6.34 -1.69 -7.89
N LEU A 108 -5.03 -1.82 -7.67
CA LEU A 108 -4.34 -1.34 -6.47
C LEU A 108 -3.44 -0.15 -6.81
N PHE A 109 -3.71 0.99 -6.18
CA PHE A 109 -2.97 2.22 -6.43
C PHE A 109 -2.16 2.65 -5.22
N ASN A 110 -0.86 2.85 -5.40
CA ASN A 110 0.01 3.39 -4.38
C ASN A 110 0.03 4.93 -4.48
N ILE A 111 -0.66 5.58 -3.54
CA ILE A 111 -0.68 7.04 -3.43
C ILE A 111 -0.09 7.51 -2.09
N ARG A 112 0.78 6.72 -1.47
CA ARG A 112 1.53 7.08 -0.27
C ARG A 112 2.50 8.21 -0.59
N GLY A 113 2.58 9.18 0.31
CA GLY A 113 3.48 10.34 0.18
C GLY A 113 2.76 11.67 0.40
N LYS A 114 3.53 12.70 0.76
CA LYS A 114 2.97 13.99 1.21
C LYS A 114 2.22 14.76 0.12
N ASN A 115 2.54 14.56 -1.15
CA ASN A 115 2.03 15.37 -2.25
C ASN A 115 1.04 14.62 -3.17
N ALA A 116 0.62 13.39 -2.81
CA ALA A 116 -0.36 12.68 -3.61
C ALA A 116 -1.76 13.25 -3.37
N SER A 117 -2.41 13.71 -4.44
CA SER A 117 -3.81 14.10 -4.41
C SER A 117 -4.70 12.86 -4.30
N LEU A 118 -5.80 12.99 -3.57
CA LEU A 118 -6.81 11.94 -3.52
C LEU A 118 -7.63 11.96 -4.83
N PRO A 119 -8.07 10.81 -5.34
CA PRO A 119 -8.96 10.75 -6.50
C PRO A 119 -10.30 11.39 -6.18
N GLU A 120 -10.83 12.18 -7.12
CA GLU A 120 -12.12 12.83 -6.96
C GLU A 120 -13.28 11.81 -7.02
N GLY A 121 -14.27 11.99 -6.16
CA GLY A 121 -15.48 11.17 -6.15
C GLY A 121 -15.32 9.77 -5.56
N VAL A 122 -14.14 9.41 -5.06
CA VAL A 122 -13.89 8.13 -4.38
C VAL A 122 -14.04 8.30 -2.87
N PRO A 123 -14.85 7.47 -2.18
CA PRO A 123 -14.97 7.51 -0.72
C PRO A 123 -13.63 7.36 -0.01
N VAL A 124 -13.43 8.15 1.05
CA VAL A 124 -12.18 8.20 1.81
C VAL A 124 -12.40 7.56 3.18
N LEU A 125 -11.76 6.43 3.39
CA LEU A 125 -11.74 5.73 4.67
C LEU A 125 -10.68 6.37 5.58
N ASP A 126 -11.16 7.21 6.50
CA ASP A 126 -10.34 7.97 7.43
C ASP A 126 -10.69 7.62 8.88
N PHE A 127 -9.91 6.74 9.50
CA PHE A 127 -10.12 6.31 10.90
C PHE A 127 -9.75 7.38 11.94
N ALA A 128 -9.16 8.51 11.53
CA ALA A 128 -8.97 9.67 12.39
C ALA A 128 -10.19 10.61 12.41
N GLY A 129 -11.15 10.40 11.51
CA GLY A 129 -12.37 11.17 11.33
C GLY A 129 -13.63 10.32 11.29
N GLU A 130 -14.58 10.72 10.46
CA GLU A 130 -15.82 9.99 10.24
C GLU A 130 -15.61 8.92 9.16
N VAL A 131 -15.95 7.68 9.47
CA VAL A 131 -15.89 6.57 8.51
C VAL A 131 -17.13 6.66 7.62
N PRO A 132 -16.97 6.82 6.28
CA PRO A 132 -18.09 6.94 5.37
C PRO A 132 -18.87 5.63 5.24
N ASP A 133 -20.13 5.72 4.83
CA ASP A 133 -20.86 4.56 4.33
C ASP A 133 -20.25 4.13 2.99
N LEU A 134 -19.77 2.88 2.94
CA LEU A 134 -19.15 2.27 1.77
C LEU A 134 -20.11 1.39 0.98
N ALA A 135 -21.39 1.30 1.39
CA ALA A 135 -22.38 0.50 0.70
C ALA A 135 -22.47 0.89 -0.79
N ASN A 136 -22.28 -0.09 -1.66
CA ASN A 136 -22.24 0.07 -3.13
C ASN A 136 -21.05 0.89 -3.68
N SER A 137 -19.99 1.07 -2.92
CA SER A 137 -18.78 1.73 -3.41
C SER A 137 -17.91 0.75 -4.18
N GLU A 138 -17.65 1.04 -5.45
CA GLU A 138 -16.73 0.22 -6.28
C GLU A 138 -15.25 0.53 -6.02
N ALA A 139 -14.96 1.67 -5.40
CA ALA A 139 -13.62 2.11 -5.11
C ALA A 139 -13.51 2.72 -3.72
N VAL A 140 -12.31 2.68 -3.12
CA VAL A 140 -12.05 3.26 -1.80
C VAL A 140 -10.63 3.83 -1.70
N VAL A 141 -10.49 4.94 -0.98
CA VAL A 141 -9.18 5.45 -0.53
C VAL A 141 -8.96 5.05 0.91
N VAL A 142 -7.94 4.27 1.20
CA VAL A 142 -7.46 4.02 2.57
C VAL A 142 -6.54 5.16 2.95
N LYS A 143 -7.07 6.18 3.65
CA LYS A 143 -6.32 7.39 4.00
C LYS A 143 -5.49 7.19 5.25
N THR A 144 -6.09 6.74 6.34
CA THR A 144 -5.41 6.53 7.62
C THR A 144 -5.48 5.05 8.04
N ILE A 145 -4.51 4.64 8.84
CA ILE A 145 -4.44 3.27 9.37
C ILE A 145 -4.96 3.29 10.81
N PRO A 146 -5.96 2.45 11.15
CA PRO A 146 -6.47 2.37 12.52
C PRO A 146 -5.44 1.73 13.46
N GLU A 147 -5.52 2.04 14.77
CA GLU A 147 -4.70 1.34 15.78
C GLU A 147 -5.06 -0.16 15.81
N ASP A 148 -6.33 -0.49 15.70
CA ASP A 148 -6.80 -1.86 15.53
C ASP A 148 -7.03 -2.17 14.05
N ILE A 149 -6.10 -2.91 13.45
CA ILE A 149 -6.14 -3.27 12.03
C ILE A 149 -7.34 -4.16 11.67
N THR A 150 -7.97 -4.82 12.64
CA THR A 150 -9.14 -5.66 12.40
C THR A 150 -10.31 -4.86 11.84
N LEU A 151 -10.44 -3.59 12.23
CA LEU A 151 -11.45 -2.69 11.68
C LEU A 151 -11.29 -2.51 10.15
N LEU A 152 -10.05 -2.34 9.70
CA LEU A 152 -9.77 -2.21 8.27
C LEU A 152 -9.96 -3.55 7.54
N LYS A 153 -9.51 -4.66 8.13
CA LYS A 153 -9.73 -6.01 7.58
C LYS A 153 -11.21 -6.31 7.41
N THR A 154 -12.05 -6.00 8.40
CA THR A 154 -13.51 -6.20 8.33
C THR A 154 -14.10 -5.46 7.11
N VAL A 155 -13.71 -4.21 6.86
CA VAL A 155 -14.18 -3.45 5.69
C VAL A 155 -13.83 -4.18 4.39
N PHE A 156 -12.62 -4.72 4.28
CA PHE A 156 -12.17 -5.43 3.08
C PHE A 156 -12.81 -6.81 2.91
N GLN A 157 -13.21 -7.46 3.98
CA GLN A 157 -13.92 -8.74 3.94
C GLN A 157 -15.41 -8.59 3.62
N GLU A 158 -16.02 -7.46 4.01
CA GLU A 158 -17.45 -7.19 3.81
C GLU A 158 -17.75 -6.50 2.46
N GLN A 159 -16.76 -5.84 1.84
CA GLN A 159 -16.93 -5.04 0.64
C GLN A 159 -16.10 -5.59 -0.51
N ASN A 160 -16.66 -5.57 -1.72
CA ASN A 160 -15.96 -5.94 -2.95
C ASN A 160 -15.58 -4.68 -3.73
N PHE A 161 -14.33 -4.26 -3.61
CA PHE A 161 -13.81 -3.13 -4.36
C PHE A 161 -13.21 -3.55 -5.70
N SER A 162 -13.46 -2.81 -6.76
CA SER A 162 -12.75 -2.89 -8.04
C SER A 162 -11.49 -2.03 -8.08
N ALA A 163 -11.38 -1.03 -7.19
CA ALA A 163 -10.18 -0.19 -7.08
C ALA A 163 -9.91 0.22 -5.63
N VAL A 164 -8.65 0.15 -5.21
CA VAL A 164 -8.20 0.55 -3.86
C VAL A 164 -7.00 1.48 -3.98
N TYR A 165 -7.10 2.63 -3.33
CA TYR A 165 -6.04 3.62 -3.27
C TYR A 165 -5.43 3.66 -1.88
N PHE A 166 -4.17 3.27 -1.74
CA PHE A 166 -3.45 3.24 -0.47
C PHE A 166 -2.68 4.54 -0.24
N LYS A 167 -3.21 5.41 0.62
CA LYS A 167 -2.55 6.61 1.14
C LYS A 167 -1.77 6.29 2.41
N ASN A 168 -2.37 5.51 3.29
CA ASN A 168 -1.79 4.91 4.49
C ASN A 168 -1.08 5.93 5.41
N ASP A 169 -1.71 7.06 5.68
CA ASP A 169 -1.19 8.03 6.63
C ASP A 169 -1.20 7.44 8.05
N ILE A 170 -0.08 7.50 8.75
CA ILE A 170 0.10 6.97 10.09
C ILE A 170 0.46 8.12 11.04
N ASP A 171 -0.46 8.46 11.95
CA ASP A 171 -0.25 9.55 12.90
C ASP A 171 0.87 9.22 13.90
N LYS A 172 0.74 8.11 14.61
CA LYS A 172 1.72 7.63 15.59
C LYS A 172 2.55 6.51 14.98
N ALA A 173 3.66 6.86 14.35
CA ALA A 173 4.50 5.94 13.59
C ALA A 173 5.37 5.04 14.50
N TYR A 174 4.73 4.10 15.22
CA TYR A 174 5.44 3.14 16.08
C TYR A 174 6.39 2.23 15.30
N TYR A 175 6.15 1.97 14.04
CA TYR A 175 7.07 1.19 13.21
C TYR A 175 8.46 1.83 13.06
N LEU A 176 8.58 3.15 13.27
CA LEU A 176 9.86 3.87 13.28
C LEU A 176 10.57 3.80 14.65
N THR A 177 9.84 3.52 15.74
CA THR A 177 10.38 3.51 17.11
C THR A 177 10.53 2.11 17.67
N GLY A 178 9.80 1.15 17.11
CA GLY A 178 9.65 -0.19 17.64
C GLY A 178 8.76 -0.23 18.89
N TYR A 179 8.81 -1.36 19.58
CA TYR A 179 7.99 -1.64 20.76
C TYR A 179 8.80 -1.64 22.08
N GLY A 180 10.04 -1.18 22.02
CA GLY A 180 10.96 -1.14 23.16
C GLY A 180 11.73 -2.44 23.38
N THR A 181 13.06 -2.32 23.51
CA THR A 181 13.93 -3.44 23.81
C THR A 181 14.00 -3.70 25.33
N ARG A 182 14.40 -4.92 25.70
CA ARG A 182 14.64 -5.26 27.11
C ARG A 182 15.61 -4.29 27.80
N GLU A 183 16.63 -3.84 27.08
CA GLU A 183 17.60 -2.87 27.58
C GLU A 183 16.98 -1.50 27.83
N GLN A 184 16.11 -1.05 26.93
CA GLN A 184 15.38 0.22 27.10
C GLN A 184 14.44 0.17 28.31
N PHE A 185 13.68 -0.92 28.47
CA PHE A 185 12.85 -1.13 29.66
C PHE A 185 13.68 -1.18 30.94
N ALA A 186 14.79 -1.90 30.94
CA ALA A 186 15.68 -1.96 32.10
C ALA A 186 16.33 -0.60 32.44
N LYS A 187 16.68 0.18 31.42
CA LYS A 187 17.20 1.55 31.58
C LYS A 187 16.14 2.47 32.17
N LEU A 188 14.92 2.44 31.64
CA LEU A 188 13.79 3.19 32.16
C LEU A 188 13.54 2.83 33.63
N TYR A 189 13.41 1.53 33.96
CA TYR A 189 13.14 1.10 35.33
C TYR A 189 14.22 1.57 36.32
N ARG A 190 15.51 1.41 35.99
CA ARG A 190 16.63 1.88 36.84
C ARG A 190 16.59 3.39 37.05
N THR A 191 16.22 4.16 36.02
CA THR A 191 16.15 5.60 36.12
C THR A 191 15.00 6.05 37.02
N ILE A 192 13.80 5.54 36.82
CA ILE A 192 12.62 5.94 37.61
C ILE A 192 12.73 5.45 39.07
N TYR A 193 13.41 4.31 39.31
CA TYR A 193 13.61 3.76 40.65
C TYR A 193 14.42 4.71 41.55
N GLN A 194 15.27 5.56 40.98
CA GLN A 194 16.02 6.60 41.71
C GLN A 194 15.17 7.81 42.06
N PHE A 195 14.05 8.02 41.36
CA PHE A 195 13.14 9.13 41.54
C PHE A 195 11.75 8.56 41.87
N PRO A 196 11.44 8.32 43.16
CA PRO A 196 10.23 7.61 43.56
C PRO A 196 8.94 8.33 43.13
N GLU A 197 8.99 9.63 42.92
CA GLU A 197 7.92 10.45 42.36
C GLU A 197 8.42 11.25 41.17
N PHE A 198 7.68 11.25 40.07
CA PHE A 198 8.05 11.92 38.83
C PHE A 198 6.84 12.52 38.13
N ASP A 199 6.80 13.84 37.96
CA ASP A 199 5.72 14.50 37.24
C ASP A 199 5.91 14.38 35.73
N ILE A 200 5.14 13.45 35.12
CA ILE A 200 5.22 13.15 33.69
C ILE A 200 4.62 14.25 32.81
N ARG A 201 3.79 15.14 33.35
CA ARG A 201 3.18 16.23 32.58
C ARG A 201 4.23 17.21 32.07
N TYR A 202 5.26 17.47 32.89
CA TYR A 202 6.27 18.48 32.62
C TYR A 202 7.65 17.90 32.26
N LYS A 203 7.98 16.72 32.81
CA LYS A 203 9.33 16.14 32.71
C LYS A 203 9.46 14.96 31.71
N LEU A 204 8.36 14.58 31.06
CA LEU A 204 8.37 13.43 30.14
C LEU A 204 9.35 13.63 28.98
N LYS A 205 9.43 14.86 28.43
CA LYS A 205 10.36 15.21 27.34
C LYS A 205 11.82 15.09 27.77
N ASP A 206 12.14 15.55 28.98
CA ASP A 206 13.50 15.50 29.52
C ASP A 206 13.92 14.05 29.81
N LEU A 207 12.99 13.23 30.33
CA LEU A 207 13.20 11.82 30.56
C LEU A 207 13.44 11.08 29.22
N ALA A 208 12.66 11.39 28.21
CA ALA A 208 12.82 10.83 26.87
C ALA A 208 14.20 11.14 26.28
N ALA A 209 14.63 12.39 26.38
CA ALA A 209 15.96 12.84 25.94
C ALA A 209 17.09 12.14 26.71
N TYR A 210 16.97 12.08 28.04
CA TYR A 210 17.97 11.41 28.91
C TYR A 210 18.12 9.93 28.59
N LEU A 211 17.01 9.23 28.34
CA LEU A 211 16.99 7.82 28.01
C LEU A 211 17.39 7.55 26.54
N ASN A 212 17.39 8.56 25.70
CA ASN A 212 17.50 8.46 24.24
C ASN A 212 16.40 7.54 23.67
N ILE A 213 15.15 7.75 24.13
CA ILE A 213 13.96 7.03 23.68
C ILE A 213 12.98 8.07 23.14
N GLN A 214 12.36 7.81 22.00
CA GLN A 214 11.34 8.71 21.47
C GLN A 214 10.15 8.81 22.44
N GLN A 215 9.63 10.02 22.63
CA GLN A 215 8.59 10.30 23.62
C GLN A 215 7.35 9.43 23.43
N ILE A 216 6.95 9.17 22.16
CA ILE A 216 5.82 8.32 21.81
C ILE A 216 5.99 6.88 22.34
N LEU A 217 7.19 6.31 22.22
CA LEU A 217 7.51 4.99 22.75
C LEU A 217 7.60 5.01 24.27
N LEU A 218 8.22 6.05 24.86
CA LEU A 218 8.34 6.19 26.31
C LEU A 218 6.98 6.19 27.01
N VAL A 219 5.98 6.88 26.44
CA VAL A 219 4.60 6.86 26.96
C VAL A 219 4.06 5.42 27.01
N LYS A 220 4.23 4.63 25.94
CA LYS A 220 3.79 3.24 25.92
C LYS A 220 4.56 2.38 26.93
N MET A 221 5.87 2.57 27.08
CA MET A 221 6.68 1.85 28.08
C MET A 221 6.23 2.16 29.51
N ILE A 222 5.86 3.40 29.82
CA ILE A 222 5.30 3.78 31.12
C ILE A 222 3.94 3.13 31.35
N GLN A 223 3.07 3.10 30.34
CA GLN A 223 1.78 2.41 30.42
C GLN A 223 1.95 0.88 30.66
N VAL A 224 2.95 0.26 30.02
CA VAL A 224 3.30 -1.15 30.30
C VAL A 224 3.71 -1.32 31.77
N PHE A 225 4.51 -0.42 32.32
CA PHE A 225 4.91 -0.49 33.73
C PHE A 225 3.74 -0.27 34.69
N GLU A 226 2.80 0.58 34.34
CA GLU A 226 1.57 0.80 35.11
C GLU A 226 0.70 -0.46 35.12
N GLU A 227 0.45 -1.07 33.94
CA GLU A 227 -0.30 -2.33 33.82
C GLU A 227 0.33 -3.47 34.62
N LEU A 228 1.66 -3.57 34.63
CA LEU A 228 2.39 -4.58 35.38
C LEU A 228 2.51 -4.27 36.87
N GLY A 229 2.06 -3.09 37.32
CA GLY A 229 2.10 -2.68 38.74
C GLY A 229 3.46 -2.19 39.21
N PHE A 230 4.39 -1.90 38.32
CA PHE A 230 5.71 -1.34 38.65
C PHE A 230 5.64 0.16 39.01
N VAL A 231 4.66 0.85 38.48
CA VAL A 231 4.35 2.26 38.77
C VAL A 231 2.86 2.46 38.90
N THR A 232 2.45 3.56 39.54
CA THR A 232 1.10 4.08 39.54
C THR A 232 1.12 5.53 39.09
N ILE A 233 0.09 5.95 38.34
CA ILE A 233 -0.03 7.33 37.86
C ILE A 233 -1.29 7.94 38.43
N LYS A 234 -1.15 9.02 39.23
CA LYS A 234 -2.25 9.79 39.76
C LYS A 234 -2.01 11.27 39.48
N ASP A 235 -2.99 11.94 38.88
CA ASP A 235 -2.93 13.37 38.51
C ASP A 235 -1.66 13.75 37.74
N GLY A 236 -1.17 12.82 36.88
CA GLY A 236 0.04 13.01 36.10
C GLY A 236 1.37 12.88 36.87
N VAL A 237 1.29 12.45 38.13
CA VAL A 237 2.46 12.07 38.93
C VAL A 237 2.61 10.57 38.93
N MET A 238 3.75 10.09 38.41
CA MET A 238 4.13 8.69 38.42
C MET A 238 4.88 8.37 39.70
N THR A 239 4.44 7.34 40.42
CA THR A 239 5.05 6.84 41.66
C THR A 239 5.52 5.40 41.44
N VAL A 240 6.76 5.09 41.84
CA VAL A 240 7.35 3.75 41.69
C VAL A 240 6.90 2.84 42.82
N ASN A 241 6.38 1.65 42.46
CA ASN A 241 6.11 0.60 43.41
C ASN A 241 7.37 -0.23 43.68
N LYS A 242 8.01 0.01 44.83
CA LYS A 242 9.25 -0.70 45.23
C LYS A 242 9.02 -2.15 45.65
N GLU A 243 7.78 -2.52 45.95
CA GLU A 243 7.37 -3.85 46.37
C GLU A 243 6.74 -4.66 45.24
N ALA A 244 6.81 -4.15 44.00
CA ALA A 244 6.25 -4.83 42.85
C ALA A 244 6.87 -6.24 42.68
N PRO A 245 6.06 -7.26 42.42
CA PRO A 245 6.57 -8.60 42.15
C PRO A 245 7.33 -8.60 40.83
N LYS A 246 8.30 -9.52 40.69
CA LYS A 246 8.98 -9.72 39.41
C LYS A 246 7.97 -10.23 38.36
N ARG A 247 7.87 -9.51 37.27
CA ARG A 247 7.02 -9.87 36.14
C ARG A 247 7.78 -9.64 34.84
N GLU A 248 7.46 -10.43 33.82
CA GLU A 248 8.03 -10.26 32.48
C GLU A 248 7.24 -9.20 31.71
N ILE A 249 7.93 -8.38 30.91
CA ILE A 249 7.28 -7.35 30.07
C ILE A 249 6.28 -7.97 29.10
N SER A 250 6.53 -9.21 28.68
CA SER A 250 5.65 -9.97 27.77
C SER A 250 4.30 -10.35 28.40
N GLU A 251 4.12 -10.22 29.70
CA GLU A 251 2.83 -10.42 30.37
C GLU A 251 1.87 -9.23 30.17
N SER A 252 2.38 -8.06 29.77
CA SER A 252 1.58 -6.88 29.50
C SER A 252 0.81 -7.01 28.19
N GLN A 253 -0.49 -6.81 28.23
CA GLN A 253 -1.33 -6.76 27.04
C GLN A 253 -1.02 -5.52 26.19
N ILE A 254 -0.72 -4.39 26.84
CA ILE A 254 -0.29 -3.15 26.16
C ILE A 254 0.99 -3.41 25.35
N TYR A 255 1.94 -4.16 25.90
CA TYR A 255 3.16 -4.53 25.18
C TYR A 255 2.88 -5.43 23.98
N GLN A 256 2.03 -6.44 24.15
CA GLN A 256 1.64 -7.33 23.05
C GLN A 256 0.91 -6.59 21.95
N ASN A 257 -0.02 -5.72 22.31
CA ASN A 257 -0.76 -4.88 21.36
C ASN A 257 0.20 -3.92 20.62
N LEU A 258 1.15 -3.29 21.32
CA LEU A 258 2.14 -2.42 20.69
C LEU A 258 3.02 -3.19 19.70
N LYS A 259 3.44 -4.40 20.04
CA LYS A 259 4.22 -5.28 19.17
C LYS A 259 3.45 -5.62 17.89
N GLN A 260 2.16 -5.90 18.02
CA GLN A 260 1.28 -6.17 16.87
C GLN A 260 1.07 -4.90 16.03
N THR A 261 0.83 -3.74 16.68
CA THR A 261 0.68 -2.45 16.01
C THR A 261 1.93 -2.10 15.19
N VAL A 262 3.13 -2.29 15.74
CA VAL A 262 4.39 -2.07 15.00
C VAL A 262 4.44 -2.92 13.75
N LYS A 263 4.16 -4.23 13.87
CA LYS A 263 4.15 -5.17 12.74
C LYS A 263 3.14 -4.78 11.66
N ASN A 264 1.91 -4.42 12.07
CA ASN A 264 0.86 -4.01 11.16
C ASN A 264 1.21 -2.70 10.44
N GLN A 265 1.72 -1.70 11.19
CA GLN A 265 2.15 -0.43 10.61
C GLN A 265 3.33 -0.61 9.64
N GLU A 266 4.28 -1.51 9.95
CA GLU A 266 5.39 -1.84 9.07
C GLU A 266 4.89 -2.40 7.74
N MET A 267 3.94 -3.37 7.78
CA MET A 267 3.28 -3.90 6.58
C MET A 267 2.60 -2.79 5.77
N MET A 268 1.77 -1.96 6.43
CA MET A 268 1.00 -0.92 5.75
C MET A 268 1.88 0.23 5.21
N ALA A 269 3.01 0.53 5.85
CA ALA A 269 3.91 1.60 5.44
C ALA A 269 4.90 1.16 4.34
N LEU A 270 5.45 -0.04 4.44
CA LEU A 270 6.59 -0.50 3.64
C LEU A 270 6.23 -1.59 2.63
N GLY A 271 5.16 -2.34 2.84
CA GLY A 271 4.71 -3.38 1.91
C GLY A 271 4.33 -2.82 0.53
N THR A 272 4.44 -3.63 -0.50
CA THR A 272 3.84 -3.33 -1.80
C THR A 272 2.32 -3.27 -1.69
N VAL A 273 1.65 -2.60 -2.60
CA VAL A 273 0.17 -2.52 -2.56
C VAL A 273 -0.49 -3.90 -2.67
N GLN A 274 0.16 -4.85 -3.35
CA GLN A 274 -0.32 -6.22 -3.43
C GLN A 274 -0.19 -6.94 -2.08
N GLU A 275 0.97 -6.86 -1.44
CA GLU A 275 1.18 -7.46 -0.10
C GLU A 275 0.23 -6.87 0.94
N ILE A 276 -0.03 -5.55 0.88
CA ILE A 276 -0.99 -4.88 1.76
C ILE A 276 -2.41 -5.42 1.50
N TYR A 277 -2.80 -5.52 0.24
CA TYR A 277 -4.13 -6.02 -0.12
C TYR A 277 -4.32 -7.48 0.33
N ASP A 278 -3.35 -8.34 0.04
CA ASP A 278 -3.36 -9.74 0.45
C ASP A 278 -3.45 -9.87 1.98
N PHE A 279 -2.66 -9.07 2.72
CA PHE A 279 -2.70 -9.01 4.18
C PHE A 279 -4.09 -8.58 4.73
N LEU A 280 -4.77 -7.65 4.06
CA LEU A 280 -6.11 -7.21 4.46
C LEU A 280 -7.20 -8.25 4.15
N MET A 281 -6.98 -9.07 3.12
CA MET A 281 -7.89 -10.14 2.71
C MET A 281 -7.68 -11.46 3.47
N GLU A 282 -6.56 -11.62 4.19
CA GLU A 282 -6.33 -12.78 5.06
C GLU A 282 -7.39 -12.86 6.16
N GLU A 283 -8.01 -14.03 6.33
CA GLU A 283 -8.88 -14.33 7.47
C GLU A 283 -8.07 -14.25 8.77
N ASN A 284 -8.70 -13.75 9.83
CA ASN A 284 -8.07 -13.59 11.15
C ASN A 284 -7.82 -14.91 11.84
#